data_1b3dfa9a69cbaa0d5142d9e36b3af977
#
_entry.id   1b3dfa9a69cbaa0d5142d9e36b3af977
#
_cell.length_a   1.000
_cell.length_b   1.000
_cell.length_c   1.000
_cell.angle_alpha   90.00
_cell.angle_beta   90.00
_cell.angle_gamma   90.00
#
_symmetry.space_group_name_H-M   'P 1'
#
loop_
_entity.id
_entity.type
_entity.pdbx_description
1 polymer ?
#
loop_
_entity_poly.entity_id
_entity_poly.type
_entity_poly.pdbx_seq_one_letter_code
_entity_poly.pdbx_strand_id
1 'polypeptide(L)'
;NTFADDLTLTAYSRGMGALGLPGDLSSASRFARVAFTKMNSISGDSEAESISQFFHILGSVDQQRGCCEVTEGKYEITLYTSCCNATKGIYYYTTYENHQISAVDMHRENLDGTTLICYPVIQGEQIHFQN
;
A
#
# COMPACT_ATOMS: atom_id res chain seq x y z
N ASN A 1 -21.68 -7.69 -0.88
CA ASN A 1 -20.53 -8.36 -1.49
C ASN A 1 -20.28 -9.69 -0.82
N THR A 2 -20.50 -10.78 -1.50
CA THR A 2 -20.11 -12.13 -1.10
C THR A 2 -18.96 -12.56 -1.99
N PHE A 3 -17.91 -13.10 -1.39
CA PHE A 3 -16.78 -13.68 -2.13
C PHE A 3 -17.10 -15.09 -2.64
N ALA A 4 -18.13 -15.72 -2.10
CA ALA A 4 -18.63 -17.03 -2.49
C ALA A 4 -20.13 -16.93 -2.84
N ASP A 5 -20.48 -17.10 -4.11
CA ASP A 5 -21.83 -16.87 -4.63
C ASP A 5 -22.86 -17.89 -4.09
N ASP A 6 -22.39 -19.06 -3.70
CA ASP A 6 -23.21 -20.18 -3.20
C ASP A 6 -23.36 -20.20 -1.67
N LEU A 7 -22.75 -19.23 -0.97
CA LEU A 7 -22.80 -19.16 0.49
C LEU A 7 -23.92 -18.22 0.97
N THR A 8 -24.97 -18.81 1.54
CA THR A 8 -26.02 -18.03 2.22
C THR A 8 -25.58 -17.70 3.63
N LEU A 9 -25.33 -16.41 3.90
CA LEU A 9 -24.89 -15.91 5.20
C LEU A 9 -26.03 -15.22 5.95
N THR A 10 -26.24 -15.61 7.21
CA THR A 10 -27.03 -14.80 8.15
C THR A 10 -26.17 -13.62 8.61
N ALA A 11 -26.65 -12.40 8.39
CA ALA A 11 -25.90 -11.20 8.77
C ALA A 11 -25.71 -11.14 10.30
N TYR A 12 -24.46 -11.14 10.75
CA TYR A 12 -24.09 -11.04 12.16
C TYR A 12 -23.17 -9.86 12.45
N SER A 13 -22.53 -9.29 11.43
CA SER A 13 -21.64 -8.15 11.54
C SER A 13 -21.55 -7.38 10.21
N ARG A 14 -21.24 -6.09 10.30
CA ARG A 14 -20.84 -5.30 9.13
C ARG A 14 -19.47 -5.77 8.64
N GLY A 15 -19.25 -5.80 7.34
CA GLY A 15 -17.98 -6.23 6.73
C GLY A 15 -17.85 -7.74 6.51
N MET A 16 -18.83 -8.54 6.98
CA MET A 16 -18.81 -10.00 6.79
C MET A 16 -18.92 -10.46 5.34
N GLY A 17 -19.28 -9.58 4.41
CA GLY A 17 -19.41 -9.89 2.97
C GLY A 17 -18.11 -10.37 2.32
N ALA A 18 -16.96 -10.20 2.97
CA ALA A 18 -15.65 -10.71 2.55
C ALA A 18 -15.31 -12.08 3.18
N LEU A 19 -16.27 -12.76 3.81
CA LEU A 19 -16.06 -14.09 4.41
C LEU A 19 -15.60 -15.06 3.31
N GLY A 20 -14.48 -15.76 3.56
CA GLY A 20 -13.85 -16.66 2.59
C GLY A 20 -12.73 -16.01 1.76
N LEU A 21 -12.50 -14.70 1.90
CA LEU A 21 -11.35 -14.05 1.28
C LEU A 21 -10.04 -14.67 1.81
N PRO A 22 -9.09 -15.07 0.93
CA PRO A 22 -7.84 -15.69 1.37
C PRO A 22 -7.05 -14.80 2.34
N GLY A 23 -6.60 -15.35 3.45
CA GLY A 23 -5.93 -14.61 4.53
C GLY A 23 -4.43 -14.87 4.68
N ASP A 24 -3.87 -15.86 3.96
CA ASP A 24 -2.44 -16.16 4.02
C ASP A 24 -1.58 -15.14 3.25
N LEU A 25 -0.26 -15.23 3.40
CA LEU A 25 0.69 -14.26 2.86
C LEU A 25 1.25 -14.65 1.48
N SER A 26 0.75 -15.70 0.86
CA SER A 26 1.16 -16.07 -0.49
C SER A 26 0.80 -14.99 -1.52
N SER A 27 1.54 -14.95 -2.62
CA SER A 27 1.31 -13.97 -3.69
C SER A 27 -0.12 -14.05 -4.25
N ALA A 28 -0.68 -15.26 -4.39
CA ALA A 28 -2.03 -15.45 -4.89
C ALA A 28 -3.09 -14.90 -3.92
N SER A 29 -2.94 -15.17 -2.63
CA SER A 29 -3.86 -14.67 -1.58
C SER A 29 -3.77 -13.16 -1.42
N ARG A 30 -2.56 -12.61 -1.44
CA ARG A 30 -2.34 -11.15 -1.41
C ARG A 30 -2.95 -10.48 -2.65
N PHE A 31 -2.80 -11.07 -3.82
CA PHE A 31 -3.44 -10.55 -5.04
C PHE A 31 -4.97 -10.54 -4.90
N ALA A 32 -5.59 -11.64 -4.45
CA ALA A 32 -7.03 -11.71 -4.24
C ALA A 32 -7.52 -10.63 -3.25
N ARG A 33 -6.80 -10.43 -2.13
CA ARG A 33 -7.14 -9.40 -1.14
C ARG A 33 -7.02 -7.98 -1.70
N VAL A 34 -5.92 -7.65 -2.37
CA VAL A 34 -5.75 -6.29 -2.91
C VAL A 34 -6.76 -6.00 -4.02
N ALA A 35 -7.07 -6.98 -4.87
CA ALA A 35 -8.07 -6.85 -5.92
C ALA A 35 -9.47 -6.59 -5.30
N PHE A 36 -9.87 -7.38 -4.31
CA PHE A 36 -11.11 -7.18 -3.57
C PHE A 36 -11.15 -5.78 -2.92
N THR A 37 -10.09 -5.40 -2.21
CA THR A 37 -10.00 -4.10 -1.54
C THR A 37 -10.12 -2.96 -2.54
N LYS A 38 -9.37 -3.02 -3.65
CA LYS A 38 -9.43 -2.01 -4.72
C LYS A 38 -10.83 -1.88 -5.32
N MET A 39 -11.49 -3.00 -5.62
CA MET A 39 -12.82 -3.00 -6.27
C MET A 39 -13.94 -2.48 -5.36
N ASN A 40 -13.76 -2.55 -4.06
CA ASN A 40 -14.75 -2.14 -3.06
C ASN A 40 -14.39 -0.84 -2.33
N SER A 41 -13.23 -0.25 -2.63
CA SER A 41 -12.79 1.02 -2.06
C SER A 41 -13.35 2.20 -2.83
N ILE A 42 -13.63 3.29 -2.14
CA ILE A 42 -14.06 4.56 -2.70
C ILE A 42 -12.97 5.58 -2.40
N SER A 43 -12.52 6.28 -3.44
CA SER A 43 -11.59 7.40 -3.31
C SER A 43 -12.34 8.70 -3.09
N GLY A 44 -11.68 9.70 -2.48
CA GLY A 44 -12.16 11.07 -2.47
C GLY A 44 -11.87 11.81 -3.79
N ASP A 45 -12.30 13.05 -3.89
CA ASP A 45 -12.22 13.85 -5.11
C ASP A 45 -10.86 14.55 -5.29
N SER A 46 -10.11 14.73 -4.21
CA SER A 46 -8.79 15.37 -4.25
C SER A 46 -7.67 14.38 -4.54
N GLU A 47 -6.56 14.89 -5.08
CA GLU A 47 -5.34 14.09 -5.28
C GLU A 47 -4.82 13.51 -3.96
N ALA A 48 -4.79 14.31 -2.90
CA ALA A 48 -4.32 13.86 -1.59
C ALA A 48 -5.16 12.70 -1.05
N GLU A 49 -6.49 12.76 -1.18
CA GLU A 49 -7.39 11.67 -0.80
C GLU A 49 -7.16 10.42 -1.66
N SER A 50 -6.98 10.60 -2.97
CA SER A 50 -6.72 9.49 -3.89
C SER A 50 -5.38 8.82 -3.59
N ILE A 51 -4.33 9.57 -3.31
CA ILE A 51 -3.02 9.06 -2.90
C ILE A 51 -3.13 8.33 -1.55
N SER A 52 -3.79 8.93 -0.57
CA SER A 52 -4.02 8.29 0.73
C SER A 52 -4.77 6.96 0.56
N GLN A 53 -5.86 6.95 -0.21
CA GLN A 53 -6.63 5.74 -0.47
C GLN A 53 -5.81 4.66 -1.17
N PHE A 54 -4.92 5.04 -2.10
CA PHE A 54 -4.00 4.09 -2.75
C PHE A 54 -3.11 3.37 -1.73
N PHE A 55 -2.50 4.12 -0.79
CA PHE A 55 -1.67 3.52 0.25
C PHE A 55 -2.48 2.64 1.22
N HIS A 56 -3.72 3.00 1.54
CA HIS A 56 -4.61 2.13 2.31
C HIS A 56 -4.94 0.82 1.59
N ILE A 57 -5.17 0.86 0.28
CA ILE A 57 -5.43 -0.35 -0.52
C ILE A 57 -4.20 -1.27 -0.48
N LEU A 58 -3.01 -0.76 -0.75
CA LEU A 58 -1.80 -1.57 -0.75
C LEU A 58 -1.37 -2.02 0.67
N GLY A 59 -1.60 -1.20 1.68
CA GLY A 59 -1.37 -1.56 3.08
C GLY A 59 -2.16 -2.80 3.53
N SER A 60 -3.28 -3.12 2.84
CA SER A 60 -4.04 -4.34 3.11
C SER A 60 -3.27 -5.64 2.81
N VAL A 61 -2.15 -5.56 2.10
CA VAL A 61 -1.31 -6.69 1.68
C VAL A 61 0.15 -6.53 2.07
N ASP A 62 0.45 -5.60 2.97
CA ASP A 62 1.79 -5.44 3.52
C ASP A 62 2.24 -6.71 4.27
N GLN A 63 3.51 -7.01 4.13
CA GLN A 63 4.17 -8.10 4.87
C GLN A 63 4.96 -7.51 6.04
N GLN A 64 4.58 -7.94 7.24
CA GLN A 64 5.19 -7.50 8.49
C GLN A 64 6.36 -8.41 8.85
N ARG A 65 7.41 -7.83 9.45
CA ARG A 65 8.58 -8.56 9.93
C ARG A 65 8.16 -9.66 10.92
N GLY A 66 8.60 -10.88 10.66
CA GLY A 66 8.31 -12.04 11.48
C GLY A 66 7.16 -12.91 10.98
N CYS A 67 6.30 -12.41 10.07
CA CYS A 67 5.16 -13.18 9.57
C CYS A 67 5.53 -14.19 8.47
N CYS A 68 6.61 -13.95 7.73
CA CYS A 68 7.10 -14.84 6.67
C CYS A 68 8.63 -14.95 6.79
N GLU A 69 9.10 -16.10 7.27
CA GLU A 69 10.52 -16.39 7.38
C GLU A 69 10.99 -17.10 6.09
N VAL A 70 11.99 -16.54 5.43
CA VAL A 70 12.58 -17.07 4.20
C VAL A 70 13.70 -18.05 4.51
N THR A 71 14.56 -17.67 5.45
CA THR A 71 15.61 -18.50 6.04
C THR A 71 15.79 -18.09 7.49
N GLU A 72 16.45 -18.89 8.31
CA GLU A 72 16.66 -18.63 9.73
C GLU A 72 17.07 -17.17 10.00
N GLY A 73 16.22 -16.45 10.73
CA GLY A 73 16.42 -15.05 11.11
C GLY A 73 16.22 -14.02 9.99
N LYS A 74 15.80 -14.44 8.77
CA LYS A 74 15.55 -13.52 7.65
C LYS A 74 14.07 -13.55 7.27
N TYR A 75 13.44 -12.40 7.34
CA TYR A 75 12.01 -12.22 7.13
C TYR A 75 11.72 -11.47 5.84
N GLU A 76 10.67 -11.91 5.14
CA GLU A 76 10.11 -11.13 4.05
C GLU A 76 9.28 -9.97 4.62
N ILE A 77 9.51 -8.78 4.09
CA ILE A 77 8.80 -7.55 4.48
C ILE A 77 8.47 -6.73 3.23
N THR A 78 7.45 -5.89 3.31
CA THR A 78 7.20 -4.87 2.29
C THR A 78 8.22 -3.75 2.45
N LEU A 79 9.27 -3.76 1.63
CA LEU A 79 10.37 -2.78 1.72
C LEU A 79 9.89 -1.35 1.47
N TYR A 80 9.03 -1.16 0.47
CA TYR A 80 8.40 0.12 0.13
C TYR A 80 7.11 -0.11 -0.63
N THR A 81 6.24 0.90 -0.60
CA THR A 81 5.05 0.99 -1.43
C THR A 81 5.10 2.29 -2.20
N SER A 82 4.77 2.26 -3.51
CA SER A 82 4.83 3.45 -4.33
C SER A 82 3.71 3.55 -5.35
N CYS A 83 3.40 4.78 -5.75
CA CYS A 83 2.53 5.08 -6.88
C CYS A 83 3.01 6.30 -7.65
N CYS A 84 2.51 6.43 -8.88
CA CYS A 84 2.79 7.58 -9.74
C CYS A 84 1.49 8.30 -10.11
N ASN A 85 1.46 9.63 -9.96
CA ASN A 85 0.54 10.46 -10.69
C ASN A 85 1.14 10.75 -12.06
N ALA A 86 0.77 9.93 -13.05
CA ALA A 86 1.32 10.04 -14.41
C ALA A 86 0.96 11.36 -15.11
N THR A 87 -0.18 11.96 -14.76
CA THR A 87 -0.61 13.25 -15.33
C THR A 87 0.27 14.40 -14.86
N LYS A 88 0.68 14.38 -13.59
CA LYS A 88 1.50 15.43 -12.99
C LYS A 88 2.99 15.09 -12.93
N GLY A 89 3.38 13.86 -13.28
CA GLY A 89 4.77 13.42 -13.19
C GLY A 89 5.31 13.37 -11.77
N ILE A 90 4.47 12.95 -10.81
CA ILE A 90 4.86 12.89 -9.39
C ILE A 90 4.91 11.42 -8.95
N TYR A 91 6.03 11.02 -8.37
CA TYR A 91 6.24 9.72 -7.76
C TYR A 91 6.07 9.83 -6.24
N TYR A 92 5.19 9.02 -5.66
CA TYR A 92 4.93 8.95 -4.22
C TYR A 92 5.39 7.62 -3.67
N TYR A 93 5.93 7.60 -2.45
CA TYR A 93 6.34 6.37 -1.80
C TYR A 93 6.30 6.46 -0.27
N THR A 94 6.17 5.31 0.36
CA THR A 94 6.43 5.06 1.78
C THR A 94 7.44 3.92 1.88
N THR A 95 8.12 3.79 3.01
CA THR A 95 9.02 2.66 3.28
C THR A 95 8.57 1.90 4.52
N TYR A 96 9.11 0.70 4.73
CA TYR A 96 8.82 -0.08 5.94
C TYR A 96 9.19 0.67 7.23
N GLU A 97 10.25 1.47 7.20
CA GLU A 97 10.76 2.18 8.37
C GLU A 97 10.23 3.61 8.52
N ASN A 98 9.51 4.10 7.51
CA ASN A 98 8.90 5.44 7.52
C ASN A 98 7.55 5.44 6.78
N HIS A 99 6.47 5.66 7.53
CA HIS A 99 5.11 5.67 6.99
C HIS A 99 4.70 7.02 6.38
N GLN A 100 5.52 8.05 6.53
CA GLN A 100 5.26 9.33 5.89
C GLN A 100 5.30 9.18 4.36
N ILE A 101 4.28 9.66 3.67
CA ILE A 101 4.27 9.70 2.21
C ILE A 101 5.29 10.75 1.77
N SER A 102 6.33 10.29 1.06
CA SER A 102 7.31 11.13 0.39
C SER A 102 6.95 11.26 -1.08
N ALA A 103 7.33 12.39 -1.71
CA ALA A 103 7.03 12.64 -3.12
C ALA A 103 8.23 13.23 -3.84
N VAL A 104 8.40 12.83 -5.10
CA VAL A 104 9.35 13.42 -6.05
C VAL A 104 8.59 13.91 -7.26
N ASP A 105 8.61 15.20 -7.50
CA ASP A 105 8.03 15.85 -8.68
C ASP A 105 9.11 15.96 -9.76
N MET A 106 8.98 15.17 -10.83
CA MET A 106 9.96 15.13 -11.91
C MET A 106 10.10 16.48 -12.63
N HIS A 107 9.05 17.31 -12.65
CA HIS A 107 9.08 18.61 -13.31
C HIS A 107 9.85 19.68 -12.53
N ARG A 108 10.26 19.40 -11.30
CA ARG A 108 11.17 20.26 -10.54
C ARG A 108 12.64 19.96 -10.81
N GLU A 109 12.91 18.93 -11.63
CA GLU A 109 14.24 18.46 -11.93
C GLU A 109 14.66 18.83 -13.36
N ASN A 110 15.97 18.88 -13.60
CA ASN A 110 16.49 19.06 -14.95
C ASN A 110 16.40 17.73 -15.73
N LEU A 111 15.30 17.54 -16.45
CA LEU A 111 15.05 16.31 -17.20
C LEU A 111 15.99 16.10 -18.39
N ASP A 112 16.64 17.16 -18.87
CA ASP A 112 17.64 17.10 -19.95
C ASP A 112 19.07 16.93 -19.42
N GLY A 113 19.22 16.83 -18.11
CA GLY A 113 20.50 16.64 -17.44
C GLY A 113 21.08 15.24 -17.69
N THR A 114 22.41 15.16 -17.75
CA THR A 114 23.14 13.88 -17.89
C THR A 114 23.59 13.28 -16.55
N THR A 115 23.38 14.01 -15.45
CA THR A 115 23.76 13.58 -14.10
C THR A 115 22.60 12.87 -13.43
N LEU A 116 22.87 11.69 -12.82
CA LEU A 116 21.90 10.99 -12.02
C LEU A 116 21.52 11.81 -10.79
N ILE A 117 20.22 12.02 -10.58
CA ILE A 117 19.67 12.68 -9.40
C ILE A 117 19.25 11.58 -8.40
N CYS A 118 19.78 11.64 -7.18
CA CYS A 118 19.49 10.67 -6.14
C CYS A 118 18.91 11.37 -4.91
N TYR A 119 17.83 10.80 -4.36
CA TYR A 119 17.22 11.24 -3.11
C TYR A 119 17.49 10.18 -2.04
N PRO A 120 18.13 10.54 -0.91
CA PRO A 120 18.29 9.59 0.18
C PRO A 120 16.93 9.24 0.78
N VAL A 121 16.73 7.97 1.06
CA VAL A 121 15.54 7.50 1.76
C VAL A 121 15.56 8.01 3.20
N ILE A 122 14.42 8.51 3.67
CA ILE A 122 14.26 8.95 5.07
C ILE A 122 14.37 7.71 5.97
N GLN A 123 15.34 7.72 6.86
CA GLN A 123 15.58 6.64 7.82
C GLN A 123 14.77 6.87 9.10
N GLY A 124 14.08 5.82 9.54
CA GLY A 124 13.32 5.81 10.78
C GLY A 124 11.99 6.55 10.72
N GLU A 125 11.09 6.17 11.63
CA GLU A 125 9.76 6.76 11.74
C GLU A 125 9.80 8.16 12.33
N GLN A 126 9.00 9.07 11.78
CA GLN A 126 8.86 10.43 12.27
C GLN A 126 7.54 10.56 13.05
N ILE A 127 7.64 10.60 14.37
CA ILE A 127 6.47 10.71 15.25
C ILE A 127 6.22 12.18 15.56
N HIS A 128 5.04 12.67 15.23
CA HIS A 128 4.57 14.01 15.57
C HIS A 128 3.83 13.97 16.91
N PHE A 129 4.42 14.60 17.95
CA PHE A 129 3.77 14.78 19.25
C PHE A 129 2.81 15.98 19.17
N GLN A 130 1.58 15.79 19.63
CA GLN A 130 0.55 16.84 19.61
C GLN A 130 0.45 17.65 20.92
N ASN A 131 1.27 17.33 21.92
CA ASN A 131 1.33 18.02 23.21
C ASN A 131 2.70 18.65 23.44
#